data_6d1b49e1c7eefe4ece9caf58192a13de
#
_entry.id   6d1b49e1c7eefe4ece9caf58192a13de
#
_cell.length_a   1.000
_cell.length_b   1.000
_cell.length_c   1.000
_cell.angle_alpha   90.00
_cell.angle_beta   90.00
_cell.angle_gamma   90.00
#
_symmetry.space_group_name_H-M   'P 1'
#
loop_
_entity.id
_entity.type
_entity.pdbx_description
1 polymer ?
#
loop_
_entity_poly.entity_id
_entity_poly.type
_entity_poly.pdbx_seq_one_letter_code
_entity_poly.pdbx_strand_id
1 'polypeptide(L)'
;QRQMCIRDRYVDGAVIAQLGTPDMKLPIQYALYYPERRFLPGERVDFWSIGHLDFEKPDMDTFYGLALAYEAGRCGGTLPTVFNAANELAVSQFLNREIKYLEITEIIEDCMKAHKTIANPTVEQILDTEQETYDRIRSRR
;
A
#
# COMPACT_ATOMS: atom_id res chain seq x y z
N GLN A 1 4.22 -8.24 -11.61
CA GLN A 1 3.00 -9.04 -11.35
C GLN A 1 1.98 -8.75 -12.45
N ARG A 2 1.58 -9.77 -13.20
CA ARG A 2 0.65 -9.60 -14.34
C ARG A 2 -0.82 -9.72 -13.94
N GLN A 3 -1.12 -9.89 -12.65
CA GLN A 3 -2.48 -10.10 -12.15
C GLN A 3 -2.68 -9.44 -10.81
N MET A 4 -3.89 -8.94 -10.59
CA MET A 4 -4.32 -8.49 -9.29
C MET A 4 -4.98 -9.66 -8.56
N CYS A 5 -4.27 -10.19 -7.54
CA CYS A 5 -4.75 -11.28 -6.71
C CYS A 5 -4.87 -10.79 -5.27
N ILE A 6 -6.08 -10.71 -4.76
CA ILE A 6 -6.35 -10.44 -3.35
C ILE A 6 -6.63 -11.79 -2.69
N ARG A 7 -5.93 -12.09 -1.60
CA ARG A 7 -6.10 -13.31 -0.82
C ARG A 7 -6.29 -12.92 0.64
N ASP A 8 -7.42 -13.33 1.18
CA ASP A 8 -7.74 -13.14 2.58
C ASP A 8 -7.71 -14.47 3.32
N ARG A 9 -7.06 -14.50 4.47
CA ARG A 9 -7.06 -15.64 5.37
C ARG A 9 -7.90 -15.31 6.59
N TYR A 10 -8.92 -16.14 6.82
CA TYR A 10 -9.78 -16.02 7.98
C TYR A 10 -9.15 -16.61 9.25
N VAL A 11 -9.77 -16.33 10.37
CA VAL A 11 -9.29 -16.82 11.69
C VAL A 11 -9.30 -18.33 11.80
N ASP A 12 -10.22 -19.00 11.11
CA ASP A 12 -10.32 -20.46 11.00
C ASP A 12 -9.30 -21.10 10.05
N GLY A 13 -8.49 -20.26 9.36
CA GLY A 13 -7.49 -20.70 8.40
C GLY A 13 -7.98 -20.82 6.96
N ALA A 14 -9.27 -20.64 6.69
CA ALA A 14 -9.80 -20.63 5.34
C ALA A 14 -9.19 -19.47 4.53
N VAL A 15 -8.96 -19.69 3.24
CA VAL A 15 -8.43 -18.68 2.33
C VAL A 15 -9.41 -18.48 1.18
N ILE A 16 -9.78 -17.22 0.93
CA ILE A 16 -10.52 -16.80 -0.25
C ILE A 16 -9.61 -15.93 -1.11
N ALA A 17 -9.65 -16.15 -2.42
CA ALA A 17 -8.89 -15.36 -3.37
C ALA A 17 -9.81 -14.75 -4.43
N GLN A 18 -9.64 -13.47 -4.70
CA GLN A 18 -10.17 -12.79 -5.88
C GLN A 18 -9.05 -12.68 -6.91
N LEU A 19 -9.25 -13.25 -8.08
CA LEU A 19 -8.30 -13.21 -9.19
C LEU A 19 -8.87 -12.33 -10.31
N GLY A 20 -8.08 -11.43 -10.83
CA GLY A 20 -8.47 -10.52 -11.90
C GLY A 20 -7.26 -10.04 -12.70
N THR A 21 -7.49 -9.54 -13.89
CA THR A 21 -6.49 -8.75 -14.61
C THR A 21 -6.19 -7.47 -13.83
N PRO A 22 -4.97 -6.90 -13.89
CA PRO A 22 -4.61 -5.71 -13.15
C PRO A 22 -5.23 -4.45 -13.78
N ASP A 23 -6.55 -4.33 -13.67
CA ASP A 23 -7.34 -3.20 -14.13
C ASP A 23 -8.30 -2.76 -13.02
N MET A 24 -8.15 -1.53 -12.56
CA MET A 24 -8.99 -0.94 -11.52
C MET A 24 -10.44 -0.68 -11.97
N LYS A 25 -10.73 -0.73 -13.26
CA LYS A 25 -12.10 -0.60 -13.77
C LYS A 25 -13.03 -1.67 -13.21
N LEU A 26 -12.53 -2.88 -12.97
CA LEU A 26 -13.32 -4.00 -12.46
C LEU A 26 -13.86 -3.73 -11.04
N PRO A 27 -13.05 -3.41 -10.03
CA PRO A 27 -13.55 -3.08 -8.70
C PRO A 27 -14.35 -1.78 -8.67
N ILE A 28 -14.00 -0.77 -9.46
CA ILE A 28 -14.74 0.49 -9.56
C ILE A 28 -16.13 0.25 -10.15
N GLN A 29 -16.22 -0.48 -11.25
CA GLN A 29 -17.51 -0.83 -11.85
C GLN A 29 -18.41 -1.58 -10.86
N TYR A 30 -17.84 -2.56 -10.15
CA TYR A 30 -18.61 -3.31 -9.15
C TYR A 30 -19.08 -2.45 -7.98
N ALA A 31 -18.25 -1.51 -7.52
CA ALA A 31 -18.66 -0.58 -6.48
C ALA A 31 -19.82 0.33 -6.91
N LEU A 32 -19.82 0.77 -8.18
CA LEU A 32 -20.88 1.63 -8.72
C LEU A 32 -22.19 0.91 -8.97
N TYR A 33 -22.15 -0.38 -9.29
CA TYR A 33 -23.34 -1.18 -9.64
C TYR A 33 -23.70 -2.24 -8.59
N TYR A 34 -23.05 -2.19 -7.43
CA TYR A 34 -23.29 -3.17 -6.36
C TYR A 34 -24.80 -3.36 -6.09
N PRO A 35 -25.29 -4.61 -5.94
CA PRO A 35 -24.56 -5.89 -5.97
C PRO A 35 -24.48 -6.54 -7.36
N GLU A 36 -24.86 -5.84 -8.41
CA GLU A 36 -24.92 -6.39 -9.77
C GLU A 36 -23.54 -6.51 -10.41
N ARG A 37 -23.32 -7.62 -11.14
CA ARG A 37 -22.15 -7.82 -11.99
C ARG A 37 -22.49 -7.50 -13.43
N ARG A 38 -21.89 -6.47 -14.02
CA ARG A 38 -22.13 -6.07 -15.41
C ARG A 38 -20.94 -6.43 -16.30
N PHE A 39 -21.22 -6.57 -17.59
CA PHE A 39 -20.18 -6.85 -18.57
C PHE A 39 -19.18 -5.66 -18.58
N LEU A 40 -17.88 -6.00 -18.53
CA LEU A 40 -16.77 -5.08 -18.71
C LEU A 40 -15.94 -5.58 -19.90
N PRO A 41 -15.77 -4.76 -20.96
CA PRO A 41 -14.90 -5.13 -22.06
C PRO A 41 -13.43 -5.11 -21.60
N GLY A 42 -12.63 -6.03 -22.10
CA GLY A 42 -11.20 -6.14 -21.78
C GLY A 42 -10.74 -7.58 -21.63
N GLU A 43 -9.44 -7.74 -21.36
CA GLU A 43 -8.83 -9.04 -21.13
C GLU A 43 -9.38 -9.68 -19.86
N ARG A 44 -9.53 -10.99 -19.90
CA ARG A 44 -9.96 -11.81 -18.76
C ARG A 44 -8.85 -12.71 -18.32
N VAL A 45 -8.90 -13.13 -17.05
CA VAL A 45 -7.99 -14.14 -16.54
C VAL A 45 -8.24 -15.44 -17.27
N ASP A 46 -7.22 -15.90 -17.98
CA ASP A 46 -7.20 -17.22 -18.60
C ASP A 46 -6.34 -18.16 -17.75
N PHE A 47 -7.01 -19.04 -16.99
CA PHE A 47 -6.32 -19.98 -16.10
C PHE A 47 -5.47 -21.00 -16.85
N TRP A 48 -5.81 -21.31 -18.11
CA TRP A 48 -5.04 -22.24 -18.92
C TRP A 48 -3.70 -21.65 -19.35
N SER A 49 -3.67 -20.36 -19.67
CA SER A 49 -2.45 -19.63 -19.99
C SER A 49 -1.58 -19.36 -18.76
N ILE A 50 -2.19 -19.20 -17.57
CA ILE A 50 -1.44 -18.96 -16.32
C ILE A 50 -0.79 -20.25 -15.84
N GLY A 51 -1.51 -21.38 -15.92
CA GLY A 51 -1.08 -22.69 -15.51
C GLY A 51 -0.91 -22.85 -14.00
N HIS A 52 -0.09 -22.01 -13.35
CA HIS A 52 0.17 -22.07 -11.90
C HIS A 52 0.42 -20.68 -11.30
N LEU A 53 0.26 -20.59 -10.00
CA LEU A 53 0.61 -19.44 -9.18
C LEU A 53 1.60 -19.88 -8.10
N ASP A 54 2.75 -19.22 -8.04
CA ASP A 54 3.75 -19.49 -7.03
C ASP A 54 3.56 -18.58 -5.82
N PHE A 55 3.78 -19.13 -4.64
CA PHE A 55 3.71 -18.41 -3.39
C PHE A 55 5.01 -18.58 -2.62
N GLU A 56 5.65 -17.45 -2.29
CA GLU A 56 6.87 -17.41 -1.52
C GLU A 56 6.65 -16.60 -0.23
N LYS A 57 7.45 -16.93 0.79
CA LYS A 57 7.47 -16.14 2.02
C LYS A 57 8.14 -14.79 1.70
N PRO A 58 7.52 -13.65 2.06
CA PRO A 58 8.15 -12.35 1.87
C PRO A 58 9.47 -12.25 2.64
N ASP A 59 10.52 -11.79 1.98
CA ASP A 59 11.78 -11.44 2.62
C ASP A 59 11.66 -10.04 3.24
N MET A 60 11.35 -10.03 4.56
CA MET A 60 11.11 -8.79 5.30
C MET A 60 12.41 -8.04 5.62
N ASP A 61 13.55 -8.73 5.60
CA ASP A 61 14.84 -8.13 5.90
C ASP A 61 15.36 -7.37 4.68
N THR A 62 15.29 -7.99 3.50
CA THR A 62 15.68 -7.33 2.25
C THR A 62 14.66 -6.25 1.83
N PHE A 63 13.37 -6.53 2.01
CA PHE A 63 12.29 -5.59 1.66
C PHE A 63 11.73 -4.89 2.92
N TYR A 64 12.60 -4.17 3.61
CA TYR A 64 12.29 -3.56 4.90
C TYR A 64 11.09 -2.60 4.87
N GLY A 65 10.83 -1.94 3.74
CA GLY A 65 9.62 -1.13 3.55
C GLY A 65 8.32 -1.91 3.77
N LEU A 66 8.31 -3.22 3.50
CA LEU A 66 7.17 -4.09 3.79
C LEU A 66 7.00 -4.28 5.31
N ALA A 67 8.11 -4.44 6.05
CA ALA A 67 8.07 -4.53 7.52
C ALA A 67 7.48 -3.26 8.14
N LEU A 68 7.91 -2.08 7.67
CA LEU A 68 7.38 -0.78 8.09
C LEU A 68 5.88 -0.64 7.79
N ALA A 69 5.42 -1.12 6.63
CA ALA A 69 4.01 -1.11 6.28
C ALA A 69 3.17 -1.96 7.24
N TYR A 70 3.66 -3.15 7.62
CA TYR A 70 3.00 -3.99 8.62
C TYR A 70 2.99 -3.35 10.00
N GLU A 71 4.08 -2.69 10.40
CA GLU A 71 4.15 -1.94 11.66
C GLU A 71 3.12 -0.81 11.68
N ALA A 72 3.07 0.01 10.63
CA ALA A 72 2.10 1.09 10.49
C ALA A 72 0.66 0.58 10.56
N GLY A 73 0.35 -0.51 9.84
CA GLY A 73 -0.98 -1.11 9.83
C GLY A 73 -1.40 -1.70 11.17
N ARG A 74 -0.47 -2.30 11.94
CA ARG A 74 -0.77 -2.85 13.27
C ARG A 74 -0.92 -1.77 14.34
N CYS A 75 -0.12 -0.72 14.27
CA CYS A 75 -0.20 0.42 15.17
C CYS A 75 -1.50 1.22 14.96
N GLY A 76 -1.88 1.42 13.70
CA GLY A 76 -3.07 2.19 13.35
C GLY A 76 -2.96 3.68 13.65
N GLY A 77 -4.10 4.32 13.90
CA GLY A 77 -4.16 5.77 14.17
C GLY A 77 -3.60 6.59 13.00
N THR A 78 -2.76 7.56 13.31
CA THR A 78 -2.11 8.42 12.29
C THR A 78 -0.83 7.81 11.70
N LEU A 79 -0.31 6.68 12.20
CA LEU A 79 0.94 6.12 11.68
C LEU A 79 0.86 5.65 10.22
N PRO A 80 -0.25 5.04 9.74
CA PRO A 80 -0.45 4.77 8.30
C PRO A 80 -0.40 6.03 7.43
N THR A 81 -0.90 7.17 7.92
CA THR A 81 -0.81 8.45 7.21
C THR A 81 0.64 8.89 7.04
N VAL A 82 1.44 8.81 8.12
CA VAL A 82 2.87 9.13 8.07
C VAL A 82 3.60 8.22 7.07
N PHE A 83 3.34 6.90 7.14
CA PHE A 83 3.94 5.95 6.20
C PHE A 83 3.61 6.30 4.75
N ASN A 84 2.33 6.57 4.45
CA ASN A 84 1.89 6.87 3.10
C ASN A 84 2.48 8.21 2.59
N ALA A 85 2.37 9.28 3.37
CA ALA A 85 2.90 10.59 3.02
C ALA A 85 4.42 10.57 2.80
N ALA A 86 5.16 9.89 3.69
CA ALA A 86 6.60 9.74 3.53
C ALA A 86 6.96 8.94 2.27
N ASN A 87 6.25 7.86 2.00
CA ASN A 87 6.46 7.06 0.79
C ASN A 87 6.19 7.87 -0.49
N GLU A 88 5.07 8.58 -0.56
CA GLU A 88 4.72 9.38 -1.76
C GLU A 88 5.77 10.43 -2.06
N LEU A 89 6.21 11.20 -1.05
CA LEU A 89 7.20 12.25 -1.27
C LEU A 89 8.59 11.67 -1.57
N ALA A 90 9.01 10.61 -0.86
CA ALA A 90 10.29 9.95 -1.12
C ALA A 90 10.34 9.31 -2.52
N VAL A 91 9.26 8.66 -2.96
CA VAL A 91 9.16 8.13 -4.33
C VAL A 91 9.23 9.25 -5.36
N SER A 92 8.54 10.38 -5.12
CA SER A 92 8.64 11.56 -6.01
C SER A 92 10.07 12.07 -6.11
N GLN A 93 10.78 12.19 -4.97
CA GLN A 93 12.19 12.61 -4.94
C GLN A 93 13.10 11.62 -5.67
N PHE A 94 12.86 10.32 -5.52
CA PHE A 94 13.62 9.29 -6.24
C PHE A 94 13.40 9.38 -7.76
N LEU A 95 12.16 9.53 -8.21
CA LEU A 95 11.84 9.68 -9.65
C LEU A 95 12.47 10.96 -10.24
N ASN A 96 12.58 12.01 -9.45
CA ASN A 96 13.28 13.25 -9.80
C ASN A 96 14.81 13.15 -9.65
N ARG A 97 15.35 11.97 -9.26
CA ARG A 97 16.80 11.73 -9.04
C ARG A 97 17.43 12.58 -7.92
N GLU A 98 16.64 12.97 -6.94
CA GLU A 98 17.09 13.76 -5.80
C GLU A 98 17.63 12.88 -4.67
N ILE A 99 17.15 11.63 -4.58
CA ILE A 99 17.57 10.62 -3.61
C ILE A 99 17.83 9.28 -4.31
N LYS A 100 18.51 8.35 -3.60
CA LYS A 100 18.74 6.96 -4.05
C LYS A 100 17.58 6.07 -3.62
N TYR A 101 17.47 4.90 -4.25
CA TYR A 101 16.38 3.96 -4.00
C TYR A 101 16.25 3.54 -2.53
N LEU A 102 17.36 3.19 -1.87
CA LEU A 102 17.34 2.76 -0.48
C LEU A 102 16.97 3.88 0.51
N GLU A 103 17.20 5.13 0.14
CA GLU A 103 16.83 6.28 0.98
C GLU A 103 15.31 6.42 1.12
N ILE A 104 14.51 5.83 0.22
CA ILE A 104 13.05 5.82 0.35
C ILE A 104 12.63 5.19 1.69
N THR A 105 13.14 4.00 1.98
CA THR A 105 12.79 3.28 3.22
C THR A 105 13.37 3.93 4.46
N GLU A 106 14.55 4.53 4.37
CA GLU A 106 15.18 5.30 5.45
C GLU A 106 14.34 6.53 5.82
N ILE A 107 13.84 7.27 4.83
CA ILE A 107 12.98 8.43 5.03
C ILE A 107 11.66 8.02 5.70
N ILE A 108 11.04 6.94 5.24
CA ILE A 108 9.81 6.43 5.82
C ILE A 108 10.03 6.06 7.30
N GLU A 109 11.07 5.27 7.58
CA GLU A 109 11.40 4.84 8.94
C GLU A 109 11.64 6.03 9.87
N ASP A 110 12.41 7.01 9.44
CA ASP A 110 12.70 8.20 10.23
C ASP A 110 11.46 9.05 10.52
N CYS A 111 10.55 9.17 9.56
CA CYS A 111 9.27 9.85 9.77
C CYS A 111 8.40 9.09 10.77
N MET A 112 8.31 7.77 10.65
CA MET A 112 7.54 6.93 11.56
C MET A 112 8.08 6.98 13.00
N LYS A 113 9.40 6.88 13.17
CA LYS A 113 10.06 6.96 14.49
C LYS A 113 9.88 8.31 15.18
N ALA A 114 9.83 9.39 14.41
CA ALA A 114 9.70 10.73 14.95
C ALA A 114 8.27 11.15 15.26
N HIS A 115 7.29 10.42 14.73
CA HIS A 115 5.89 10.76 14.88
C HIS A 115 5.31 10.25 16.20
N LYS A 116 4.48 11.08 16.84
CA LYS A 116 3.66 10.67 17.99
C LYS A 116 2.26 10.28 17.50
N THR A 117 1.99 9.00 17.46
CA THR A 117 0.74 8.47 16.93
C THR A 117 -0.49 8.93 17.73
N ILE A 118 -1.50 9.41 17.02
CA ILE A 118 -2.84 9.71 17.53
C ILE A 118 -3.72 8.51 17.22
N ALA A 119 -4.22 7.82 18.27
CA ALA A 119 -4.92 6.53 18.12
C ALA A 119 -6.27 6.62 17.40
N ASN A 120 -7.05 7.67 17.65
CA ASN A 120 -8.36 7.89 17.05
C ASN A 120 -8.41 9.30 16.46
N PRO A 121 -7.75 9.54 15.30
CA PRO A 121 -7.63 10.87 14.73
C PRO A 121 -8.94 11.32 14.10
N THR A 122 -9.19 12.63 14.14
CA THR A 122 -10.17 13.28 13.26
C THR A 122 -9.60 13.42 11.85
N VAL A 123 -10.47 13.79 10.88
CA VAL A 123 -10.01 14.02 9.49
C VAL A 123 -8.99 15.15 9.45
N GLU A 124 -9.21 16.24 10.21
CA GLU A 124 -8.29 17.37 10.29
C GLU A 124 -6.90 16.91 10.81
N GLN A 125 -6.88 16.10 11.87
CA GLN A 125 -5.62 15.55 12.40
C GLN A 125 -4.89 14.63 11.43
N ILE A 126 -5.62 13.92 10.56
CA ILE A 126 -5.02 13.12 9.47
C ILE A 126 -4.34 14.04 8.45
N LEU A 127 -5.04 15.09 8.01
CA LEU A 127 -4.51 16.06 7.04
C LEU A 127 -3.32 16.84 7.61
N ASP A 128 -3.39 17.26 8.87
CA ASP A 128 -2.29 17.92 9.56
C ASP A 128 -1.06 17.01 9.66
N THR A 129 -1.27 15.73 10.01
CA THR A 129 -0.19 14.73 10.07
C THR A 129 0.49 14.53 8.71
N GLU A 130 -0.28 14.48 7.64
CA GLU A 130 0.25 14.39 6.28
C GLU A 130 1.13 15.61 5.96
N GLN A 131 0.63 16.82 6.23
CA GLN A 131 1.35 18.06 5.96
C GLN A 131 2.65 18.16 6.80
N GLU A 132 2.57 17.85 8.10
CA GLU A 132 3.73 17.82 8.98
C GLU A 132 4.80 16.83 8.48
N THR A 133 4.38 15.67 7.95
CA THR A 133 5.30 14.68 7.38
C THR A 133 6.00 15.23 6.14
N TYR A 134 5.29 15.89 5.24
CA TYR A 134 5.89 16.55 4.07
C TYR A 134 6.87 17.64 4.47
N ASP A 135 6.52 18.48 5.43
CA ASP A 135 7.37 19.61 5.88
C ASP A 135 8.64 19.07 6.56
N ARG A 136 8.52 18.00 7.34
CA ARG A 136 9.66 17.32 7.94
C ARG A 136 10.66 16.83 6.89
N ILE A 137 10.18 16.17 5.84
CA ILE A 137 11.06 15.65 4.79
C ILE A 137 11.72 16.79 4.01
N ARG A 138 10.98 17.85 3.70
CA ARG A 138 11.51 19.03 3.02
C ARG A 138 12.56 19.78 3.84
N SER A 139 12.44 19.77 5.16
CA SER A 139 13.40 20.43 6.06
C SER A 139 14.70 19.65 6.28
N ARG A 140 14.81 18.40 5.80
CA ARG A 140 16.04 17.57 5.85
C ARG A 140 17.11 17.98 4.81
N ARG A 141 16.82 18.94 3.94
CA ARG A 141 17.73 19.45 2.89
C ARG A 141 18.66 20.54 3.40
#